data_eea9bce656ce2447ad6c97f316fce349
#
_entry.id   eea9bce656ce2447ad6c97f316fce349
#
_cell.length_a   1.000
_cell.length_b   1.000
_cell.length_c   1.000
_cell.angle_alpha   90.00
_cell.angle_beta   90.00
_cell.angle_gamma   90.00
#
_symmetry.space_group_name_H-M   'P 1'
#
loop_
_entity.id
_entity.type
_entity.pdbx_description
1 polymer ?
#
loop_
_entity_poly.entity_id
_entity_poly.type
_entity_poly.pdbx_seq_one_letter_code
_entity_poly.pdbx_strand_id
1 'polypeptide(L)'
;MIQMVVFDMDGVLCRYRIERRLALLASWSGQTPEAIRTAIWGSGFEDKAEHGVLSADDYLLGFGERMHYPLSASQWVEARRVAMEPNQDVLALARQLRRACPAGMFTNNPWLLQRHIAEVFPAVPDLFGPRAVFSAELGRSKPGLEAFRRLAARLECTPEDKLYFDDDASYVAGARDVGLSAYQVGGAAGVRAGLAAHGL
;
A
#
# COMPACT_ATOMS: atom_id res chain seq x y z
N MET A 1 13.04 7.48 -21.06
CA MET A 1 12.73 8.70 -20.22
C MET A 1 11.59 8.31 -19.27
N ILE A 2 11.65 8.68 -18.00
CA ILE A 2 10.59 8.33 -17.04
C ILE A 2 9.29 9.01 -17.44
N GLN A 3 8.24 8.21 -17.61
CA GLN A 3 6.89 8.66 -17.97
C GLN A 3 5.92 8.59 -16.79
N MET A 4 6.28 7.85 -15.74
CA MET A 4 5.45 7.73 -14.55
C MET A 4 6.30 7.44 -13.30
N VAL A 5 5.94 8.06 -12.19
CA VAL A 5 6.53 7.75 -10.89
C VAL A 5 5.49 7.05 -10.03
N VAL A 6 5.85 5.89 -9.48
CA VAL A 6 4.97 5.07 -8.64
C VAL A 6 5.54 5.00 -7.23
N PHE A 7 4.70 5.22 -6.24
CA PHE A 7 5.05 5.18 -4.82
C PHE A 7 4.40 3.98 -4.14
N ASP A 8 5.11 3.31 -3.24
CA ASP A 8 4.44 2.50 -2.24
C ASP A 8 3.68 3.38 -1.25
N MET A 9 2.72 2.80 -0.53
CA MET A 9 1.91 3.52 0.44
C MET A 9 2.48 3.40 1.87
N ASP A 10 2.49 2.20 2.42
CA ASP A 10 2.86 1.93 3.81
C ASP A 10 4.40 1.90 3.94
N GLY A 11 5.00 2.87 4.62
CA GLY A 11 6.45 3.06 4.70
C GLY A 11 6.96 4.22 3.85
N VAL A 12 6.27 4.60 2.79
CA VAL A 12 6.64 5.70 1.88
C VAL A 12 5.71 6.90 2.00
N LEU A 13 4.43 6.76 1.59
CA LEU A 13 3.44 7.85 1.68
C LEU A 13 2.94 8.08 3.10
N CYS A 14 2.99 7.04 3.94
CA CYS A 14 2.69 7.14 5.37
C CYS A 14 3.58 6.18 6.15
N ARG A 15 3.82 6.50 7.43
CA ARG A 15 4.34 5.54 8.39
C ARG A 15 3.19 4.71 8.94
N TYR A 16 3.29 3.38 8.83
CA TYR A 16 2.28 2.47 9.34
C TYR A 16 2.65 1.95 10.73
N ARG A 17 1.82 2.29 11.74
CA ARG A 17 2.00 1.93 13.16
C ARG A 17 1.07 0.78 13.53
N ILE A 18 1.45 -0.43 13.15
CA ILE A 18 0.64 -1.63 13.39
C ILE A 18 0.27 -1.79 14.87
N GLU A 19 1.13 -1.36 15.79
CA GLU A 19 0.89 -1.44 17.24
C GLU A 19 -0.34 -0.64 17.66
N ARG A 20 -0.60 0.52 17.04
CA ARG A 20 -1.80 1.32 17.31
C ARG A 20 -3.07 0.60 16.83
N ARG A 21 -2.99 -0.02 15.65
CA ARG A 21 -4.09 -0.82 15.12
C ARG A 21 -4.41 -1.98 16.05
N LEU A 22 -3.39 -2.74 16.43
CA LEU A 22 -3.54 -3.89 17.31
C LEU A 22 -4.08 -3.49 18.69
N ALA A 23 -3.60 -2.40 19.29
CA ALA A 23 -4.08 -1.91 20.58
C ALA A 23 -5.58 -1.57 20.53
N LEU A 24 -6.03 -0.91 19.46
CA LEU A 24 -7.45 -0.56 19.30
C LEU A 24 -8.31 -1.82 19.07
N LEU A 25 -7.89 -2.73 18.21
CA LEU A 25 -8.58 -4.00 17.98
C LEU A 25 -8.66 -4.86 19.26
N ALA A 26 -7.58 -4.88 20.04
CA ALA A 26 -7.53 -5.56 21.33
C ALA A 26 -8.53 -4.96 22.35
N SER A 27 -8.65 -3.63 22.38
CA SER A 27 -9.58 -2.94 23.28
C SER A 27 -11.06 -3.27 23.02
N TRP A 28 -11.40 -3.61 21.77
CA TRP A 28 -12.77 -3.99 21.40
C TRP A 28 -13.03 -5.49 21.61
N SER A 29 -12.07 -6.34 21.23
CA SER A 29 -12.25 -7.80 21.23
C SER A 29 -11.94 -8.47 22.57
N GLY A 30 -11.19 -7.78 23.45
CA GLY A 30 -10.65 -8.38 24.68
C GLY A 30 -9.51 -9.37 24.45
N GLN A 31 -9.06 -9.54 23.21
CA GLN A 31 -7.90 -10.39 22.89
C GLN A 31 -6.58 -9.64 23.08
N THR A 32 -5.48 -10.36 23.18
CA THR A 32 -4.16 -9.73 23.19
C THR A 32 -3.74 -9.28 21.79
N PRO A 33 -2.95 -8.19 21.67
CA PRO A 33 -2.39 -7.74 20.38
C PRO A 33 -1.66 -8.85 19.63
N GLU A 34 -0.94 -9.73 20.35
CA GLU A 34 -0.20 -10.84 19.74
C GLU A 34 -1.12 -11.92 19.19
N ALA A 35 -2.19 -12.26 19.90
CA ALA A 35 -3.19 -13.23 19.41
C ALA A 35 -3.84 -12.72 18.12
N ILE A 36 -4.20 -11.43 18.04
CA ILE A 36 -4.75 -10.82 16.84
C ILE A 36 -3.72 -10.82 15.70
N ARG A 37 -2.47 -10.43 15.98
CA ARG A 37 -1.39 -10.46 15.00
C ARG A 37 -1.23 -11.84 14.37
N THR A 38 -1.16 -12.88 15.21
CA THR A 38 -1.01 -14.25 14.75
C THR A 38 -2.22 -14.72 13.95
N ALA A 39 -3.44 -14.42 14.42
CA ALA A 39 -4.68 -14.86 13.78
C ALA A 39 -4.91 -14.21 12.39
N ILE A 40 -4.47 -12.98 12.20
CA ILE A 40 -4.66 -12.23 10.94
C ILE A 40 -3.43 -12.38 10.03
N TRP A 41 -2.26 -11.90 10.48
CA TRP A 41 -1.05 -11.84 9.64
C TRP A 41 -0.24 -13.13 9.68
N GLY A 42 -0.17 -13.82 10.82
CA GLY A 42 0.57 -15.08 10.96
C GLY A 42 -0.10 -16.29 10.34
N SER A 43 -1.38 -16.21 10.01
CA SER A 43 -2.17 -17.34 9.47
C SER A 43 -2.19 -17.44 7.93
N GLY A 44 -1.61 -16.44 7.23
CA GLY A 44 -1.73 -16.31 5.78
C GLY A 44 -3.12 -15.79 5.31
N PHE A 45 -3.96 -15.35 6.24
CA PHE A 45 -5.28 -14.78 5.91
C PHE A 45 -5.13 -13.43 5.19
N GLU A 46 -4.26 -12.56 5.69
CA GLU A 46 -3.95 -11.28 5.05
C GLU A 46 -3.40 -11.50 3.64
N ASP A 47 -2.47 -12.44 3.45
CA ASP A 47 -1.90 -12.76 2.14
C ASP A 47 -2.96 -13.12 1.10
N LYS A 48 -3.98 -13.91 1.50
CA LYS A 48 -5.11 -14.25 0.61
C LYS A 48 -5.90 -13.02 0.21
N ALA A 49 -6.11 -12.10 1.14
CA ALA A 49 -6.82 -10.86 0.88
C ALA A 49 -6.02 -9.91 -0.02
N GLU A 50 -4.71 -9.78 0.20
CA GLU A 50 -3.79 -9.00 -0.65
C GLU A 50 -3.66 -9.56 -2.07
N HIS A 51 -3.84 -10.87 -2.24
CA HIS A 51 -3.93 -11.52 -3.55
C HIS A 51 -5.33 -11.46 -4.19
N GLY A 52 -6.27 -10.75 -3.58
CA GLY A 52 -7.63 -10.58 -4.12
C GLY A 52 -8.49 -11.84 -4.10
N VAL A 53 -8.06 -12.88 -3.39
CA VAL A 53 -8.82 -14.16 -3.25
C VAL A 53 -10.10 -13.97 -2.45
N LEU A 54 -10.07 -13.05 -1.49
CA LEU A 54 -11.22 -12.70 -0.65
C LEU A 54 -11.86 -11.42 -1.15
N SER A 55 -13.20 -11.41 -1.26
CA SER A 55 -13.93 -10.15 -1.44
C SER A 55 -13.74 -9.25 -0.22
N ALA A 56 -14.07 -7.96 -0.35
CA ALA A 56 -14.00 -7.03 0.77
C ALA A 56 -14.90 -7.47 1.95
N ASP A 57 -16.07 -8.02 1.63
CA ASP A 57 -17.04 -8.47 2.65
C ASP A 57 -16.59 -9.77 3.32
N ASP A 58 -16.08 -10.75 2.53
CA ASP A 58 -15.52 -11.99 3.09
C ASP A 58 -14.28 -11.71 3.94
N TYR A 59 -13.45 -10.75 3.53
CA TYR A 59 -12.30 -10.35 4.33
C TYR A 59 -12.72 -9.69 5.65
N LEU A 60 -13.70 -8.78 5.64
CA LEU A 60 -14.21 -8.16 6.86
C LEU A 60 -14.82 -9.19 7.82
N LEU A 61 -15.66 -10.08 7.29
CA LEU A 61 -16.28 -11.16 8.06
C LEU A 61 -15.20 -12.08 8.67
N GLY A 62 -14.30 -12.60 7.85
CA GLY A 62 -13.24 -13.51 8.30
C GLY A 62 -12.23 -12.85 9.25
N PHE A 63 -12.06 -11.51 9.18
CA PHE A 63 -11.27 -10.76 10.16
C PHE A 63 -11.96 -10.76 11.53
N GLY A 64 -13.26 -10.46 11.57
CA GLY A 64 -14.06 -10.50 12.79
C GLY A 64 -14.13 -11.88 13.43
N GLU A 65 -14.30 -12.93 12.61
CA GLU A 65 -14.31 -14.34 13.09
C GLU A 65 -13.00 -14.71 13.78
N ARG A 66 -11.85 -14.33 13.22
CA ARG A 66 -10.51 -14.59 13.79
C ARG A 66 -10.24 -13.82 15.07
N MET A 67 -10.89 -12.68 15.20
CA MET A 67 -10.84 -11.88 16.43
C MET A 67 -11.89 -12.32 17.46
N HIS A 68 -12.78 -13.28 17.12
CA HIS A 68 -13.97 -13.61 17.92
C HIS A 68 -14.77 -12.36 18.33
N TYR A 69 -14.87 -11.40 17.38
CA TYR A 69 -15.52 -10.11 17.59
C TYR A 69 -16.25 -9.67 16.32
N PRO A 70 -17.53 -9.26 16.40
CA PRO A 70 -18.29 -8.82 15.23
C PRO A 70 -17.83 -7.43 14.76
N LEU A 71 -16.72 -7.41 14.00
CA LEU A 71 -16.08 -6.19 13.53
C LEU A 71 -16.91 -5.53 12.42
N SER A 72 -17.34 -4.29 12.62
CA SER A 72 -18.00 -3.51 11.58
C SER A 72 -16.98 -2.88 10.62
N ALA A 73 -17.43 -2.50 9.41
CA ALA A 73 -16.60 -1.79 8.44
C ALA A 73 -16.06 -0.47 8.99
N SER A 74 -16.88 0.30 9.72
CA SER A 74 -16.45 1.55 10.34
C SER A 74 -15.36 1.35 11.39
N GLN A 75 -15.45 0.30 12.20
CA GLN A 75 -14.41 -0.06 13.16
C GLN A 75 -13.12 -0.50 12.46
N TRP A 76 -13.24 -1.29 11.39
CA TRP A 76 -12.07 -1.68 10.60
C TRP A 76 -11.36 -0.45 9.99
N VAL A 77 -12.12 0.49 9.44
CA VAL A 77 -11.63 1.79 8.90
C VAL A 77 -10.95 2.59 9.99
N GLU A 78 -11.56 2.73 11.16
CA GLU A 78 -10.99 3.43 12.31
C GLU A 78 -9.66 2.80 12.74
N ALA A 79 -9.64 1.47 12.91
CA ALA A 79 -8.44 0.74 13.30
C ALA A 79 -7.31 0.87 12.25
N ARG A 80 -7.64 0.92 10.96
CA ARG A 80 -6.66 1.15 9.90
C ARG A 80 -6.15 2.60 9.95
N ARG A 81 -7.04 3.57 10.10
CA ARG A 81 -6.73 5.01 10.09
C ARG A 81 -5.81 5.43 11.24
N VAL A 82 -6.05 4.94 12.46
CA VAL A 82 -5.22 5.30 13.63
C VAL A 82 -3.78 4.82 13.51
N ALA A 83 -3.53 3.81 12.68
CA ALA A 83 -2.21 3.29 12.40
C ALA A 83 -1.44 4.10 11.35
N MET A 84 -2.11 4.94 10.57
CA MET A 84 -1.50 5.65 9.45
C MET A 84 -1.09 7.06 9.86
N GLU A 85 0.22 7.35 9.81
CA GLU A 85 0.79 8.68 9.98
C GLU A 85 1.25 9.20 8.61
N PRO A 86 0.52 10.15 7.97
CA PRO A 86 0.89 10.66 6.65
C PRO A 86 2.30 11.27 6.64
N ASN A 87 3.12 10.91 5.66
CA ASN A 87 4.41 11.53 5.42
C ASN A 87 4.21 12.80 4.58
N GLN A 88 4.01 13.92 5.26
CA GLN A 88 3.65 15.19 4.60
C GLN A 88 4.69 15.65 3.59
N ASP A 89 5.98 15.39 3.83
CA ASP A 89 7.06 15.78 2.93
C ASP A 89 7.03 14.97 1.63
N VAL A 90 6.79 13.65 1.71
CA VAL A 90 6.66 12.82 0.51
C VAL A 90 5.37 13.15 -0.25
N LEU A 91 4.27 13.38 0.46
CA LEU A 91 3.01 13.82 -0.16
C LEU A 91 3.16 15.17 -0.87
N ALA A 92 3.94 16.10 -0.32
CA ALA A 92 4.24 17.38 -0.97
C ALA A 92 5.05 17.18 -2.27
N LEU A 93 6.06 16.28 -2.24
CA LEU A 93 6.82 15.91 -3.44
C LEU A 93 5.92 15.30 -4.52
N ALA A 94 5.05 14.37 -4.14
CA ALA A 94 4.10 13.76 -5.07
C ALA A 94 3.15 14.80 -5.70
N ARG A 95 2.70 15.82 -4.92
CA ARG A 95 1.89 16.95 -5.44
C ARG A 95 2.66 17.80 -6.45
N GLN A 96 3.92 18.11 -6.17
CA GLN A 96 4.77 18.91 -7.05
C GLN A 96 5.06 18.15 -8.35
N LEU A 97 5.39 16.86 -8.24
CA LEU A 97 5.70 15.97 -9.36
C LEU A 97 4.58 15.91 -10.40
N ARG A 98 3.31 15.89 -9.97
CA ARG A 98 2.14 15.81 -10.88
C ARG A 98 2.07 16.90 -11.95
N ARG A 99 2.82 18.00 -11.81
CA ARG A 99 2.91 19.08 -12.80
C ARG A 99 3.85 18.73 -13.95
N ALA A 100 4.79 17.84 -13.73
CA ALA A 100 5.83 17.46 -14.69
C ALA A 100 5.70 16.01 -15.18
N CYS A 101 5.25 15.10 -14.31
CA CYS A 101 5.18 13.67 -14.58
C CYS A 101 3.96 13.05 -13.89
N PRO A 102 3.22 12.15 -14.55
CA PRO A 102 2.17 11.36 -13.90
C PRO A 102 2.69 10.61 -12.69
N ALA A 103 1.88 10.60 -11.61
CA ALA A 103 2.16 9.85 -10.41
C ALA A 103 1.12 8.75 -10.19
N GLY A 104 1.56 7.58 -9.71
CA GLY A 104 0.75 6.46 -9.31
C GLY A 104 1.15 5.94 -7.93
N MET A 105 0.37 5.01 -7.41
CA MET A 105 0.63 4.28 -6.17
C MET A 105 0.47 2.79 -6.41
N PHE A 106 1.33 1.97 -5.78
CA PHE A 106 1.18 0.52 -5.76
C PHE A 106 1.43 -0.04 -4.37
N THR A 107 0.42 -0.65 -3.78
CA THR A 107 0.44 -1.16 -2.40
C THR A 107 -0.06 -2.59 -2.29
N ASN A 108 0.56 -3.39 -1.42
CA ASN A 108 0.05 -4.70 -1.04
C ASN A 108 -1.06 -4.53 0.00
N ASN A 109 -2.31 -4.52 -0.48
CA ASN A 109 -3.46 -4.30 0.38
C ASN A 109 -4.75 -4.91 -0.22
N PRO A 110 -5.72 -5.30 0.64
CA PRO A 110 -6.95 -5.97 0.23
C PRO A 110 -7.97 -5.01 -0.40
N TRP A 111 -8.98 -5.60 -1.07
CA TRP A 111 -10.15 -4.90 -1.63
C TRP A 111 -10.87 -4.01 -0.61
N LEU A 112 -10.89 -4.41 0.67
CA LEU A 112 -11.55 -3.61 1.72
C LEU A 112 -10.88 -2.26 1.91
N LEU A 113 -9.53 -2.19 1.87
CA LEU A 113 -8.83 -0.92 1.94
C LEU A 113 -9.09 -0.08 0.69
N GLN A 114 -9.07 -0.67 -0.49
CA GLN A 114 -9.38 0.06 -1.72
C GLN A 114 -10.79 0.68 -1.68
N ARG A 115 -11.78 -0.07 -1.20
CA ARG A 115 -13.18 0.40 -1.02
C ARG A 115 -13.27 1.62 -0.10
N HIS A 116 -12.47 1.65 0.95
CA HIS A 116 -12.51 2.68 1.99
C HIS A 116 -11.30 3.63 1.99
N ILE A 117 -10.51 3.65 0.91
CA ILE A 117 -9.27 4.43 0.90
C ILE A 117 -9.49 5.94 1.10
N ALA A 118 -10.60 6.48 0.62
CA ALA A 118 -10.94 7.89 0.80
C ALA A 118 -11.20 8.25 2.28
N GLU A 119 -11.71 7.31 3.07
CA GLU A 119 -11.95 7.49 4.49
C GLU A 119 -10.68 7.25 5.32
N VAL A 120 -9.88 6.25 4.91
CA VAL A 120 -8.66 5.86 5.62
C VAL A 120 -7.51 6.82 5.33
N PHE A 121 -7.27 7.15 4.04
CA PHE A 121 -6.17 8.00 3.61
C PHE A 121 -6.58 8.89 2.42
N PRO A 122 -7.28 10.01 2.68
CA PRO A 122 -7.87 10.88 1.65
C PRO A 122 -6.87 11.40 0.61
N ALA A 123 -5.59 11.55 0.97
CA ALA A 123 -4.55 12.00 0.05
C ALA A 123 -4.34 11.04 -1.14
N VAL A 124 -4.69 9.75 -1.01
CA VAL A 124 -4.49 8.77 -2.08
C VAL A 124 -5.40 9.02 -3.26
N PRO A 125 -6.75 9.08 -3.15
CA PRO A 125 -7.60 9.39 -4.28
C PRO A 125 -7.33 10.79 -4.85
N ASP A 126 -7.01 11.78 -4.01
CA ASP A 126 -6.68 13.14 -4.46
C ASP A 126 -5.41 13.21 -5.33
N LEU A 127 -4.38 12.44 -4.98
CA LEU A 127 -3.10 12.46 -5.67
C LEU A 127 -3.04 11.53 -6.87
N PHE A 128 -3.58 10.34 -6.75
CA PHE A 128 -3.36 9.27 -7.71
C PHE A 128 -4.63 8.89 -8.49
N GLY A 129 -5.82 9.12 -7.93
CA GLY A 129 -7.09 8.77 -8.57
C GLY A 129 -7.10 7.32 -9.07
N PRO A 130 -7.39 7.07 -10.37
CA PRO A 130 -7.40 5.72 -10.94
C PRO A 130 -6.02 5.06 -11.05
N ARG A 131 -4.93 5.78 -10.76
CA ARG A 131 -3.56 5.27 -10.71
C ARG A 131 -3.13 4.80 -9.31
N ALA A 132 -4.07 4.77 -8.34
CA ALA A 132 -3.88 4.08 -7.07
C ALA A 132 -4.19 2.60 -7.27
N VAL A 133 -3.16 1.75 -7.34
CA VAL A 133 -3.29 0.32 -7.62
C VAL A 133 -3.06 -0.48 -6.34
N PHE A 134 -3.95 -1.42 -6.08
CA PHE A 134 -3.90 -2.35 -4.95
C PHE A 134 -3.55 -3.76 -5.45
N SER A 135 -2.76 -4.50 -4.70
CA SER A 135 -2.36 -5.86 -5.08
C SER A 135 -3.55 -6.80 -5.28
N ALA A 136 -4.62 -6.62 -4.49
CA ALA A 136 -5.85 -7.38 -4.64
C ALA A 136 -6.48 -7.21 -6.04
N GLU A 137 -6.42 -6.01 -6.62
CA GLU A 137 -6.88 -5.73 -8.00
C GLU A 137 -6.08 -6.52 -9.04
N LEU A 138 -4.78 -6.68 -8.79
CA LEU A 138 -3.90 -7.39 -9.69
C LEU A 138 -3.93 -8.91 -9.49
N GLY A 139 -4.47 -9.39 -8.37
CA GLY A 139 -4.43 -10.80 -7.98
C GLY A 139 -3.00 -11.30 -7.70
N ARG A 140 -2.06 -10.41 -7.47
CA ARG A 140 -0.63 -10.67 -7.20
C ARG A 140 -0.05 -9.57 -6.34
N SER A 141 0.84 -9.93 -5.41
CA SER A 141 1.51 -9.01 -4.49
C SER A 141 3.01 -8.91 -4.75
N LYS A 142 3.61 -7.79 -4.35
CA LYS A 142 5.06 -7.61 -4.23
C LYS A 142 5.62 -8.64 -3.22
N PRO A 143 6.83 -9.17 -3.40
CA PRO A 143 7.86 -8.85 -4.42
C PRO A 143 7.71 -9.63 -5.74
N GLY A 144 6.60 -10.35 -5.93
CA GLY A 144 6.40 -11.19 -7.11
C GLY A 144 6.55 -10.43 -8.43
N LEU A 145 7.37 -10.93 -9.36
CA LEU A 145 7.62 -10.30 -10.66
C LEU A 145 6.33 -10.06 -11.46
N GLU A 146 5.38 -10.99 -11.33
CA GLU A 146 4.09 -10.89 -12.01
C GLU A 146 3.25 -9.72 -11.50
N ALA A 147 3.40 -9.33 -10.23
CA ALA A 147 2.73 -8.14 -9.70
C ALA A 147 3.19 -6.86 -10.40
N PHE A 148 4.50 -6.71 -10.64
CA PHE A 148 5.04 -5.55 -11.34
C PHE A 148 4.73 -5.56 -12.85
N ARG A 149 4.67 -6.74 -13.50
CA ARG A 149 4.21 -6.85 -14.89
C ARG A 149 2.75 -6.42 -15.03
N ARG A 150 1.88 -6.88 -14.13
CA ARG A 150 0.46 -6.49 -14.12
C ARG A 150 0.27 -5.02 -13.76
N LEU A 151 1.08 -4.48 -12.83
CA LEU A 151 1.12 -3.06 -12.57
C LEU A 151 1.47 -2.26 -13.83
N ALA A 152 2.48 -2.70 -14.58
CA ALA A 152 2.87 -2.02 -15.81
C ALA A 152 1.74 -2.01 -16.84
N ALA A 153 1.09 -3.15 -17.06
CA ALA A 153 -0.06 -3.26 -17.95
C ALA A 153 -1.25 -2.40 -17.47
N ARG A 154 -1.56 -2.42 -16.17
CA ARG A 154 -2.66 -1.66 -15.56
C ARG A 154 -2.47 -0.15 -15.68
N LEU A 155 -1.23 0.32 -15.65
CA LEU A 155 -0.87 1.73 -15.78
C LEU A 155 -0.51 2.14 -17.23
N GLU A 156 -0.69 1.26 -18.19
CA GLU A 156 -0.50 1.50 -19.63
C GLU A 156 0.87 2.14 -19.96
N CYS A 157 1.93 1.70 -19.30
CA CYS A 157 3.26 2.24 -19.43
C CYS A 157 4.29 1.12 -19.25
N THR A 158 5.37 1.10 -20.05
CA THR A 158 6.38 0.04 -19.96
C THR A 158 7.11 0.06 -18.61
N PRO A 159 7.67 -1.06 -18.15
CA PRO A 159 8.46 -1.08 -16.92
C PRO A 159 9.60 -0.07 -16.91
N GLU A 160 10.35 0.02 -18.01
CA GLU A 160 11.56 0.86 -18.17
C GLU A 160 11.24 2.36 -18.08
N ASP A 161 10.00 2.75 -18.35
CA ASP A 161 9.53 4.15 -18.26
C ASP A 161 8.99 4.50 -16.87
N LYS A 162 9.09 3.58 -15.90
CA LYS A 162 8.62 3.81 -14.53
C LYS A 162 9.77 3.99 -13.55
N LEU A 163 9.59 4.96 -12.67
CA LEU A 163 10.38 5.15 -11.45
C LEU A 163 9.55 4.69 -10.25
N TYR A 164 10.10 3.81 -9.42
CA TYR A 164 9.40 3.21 -8.29
C TYR A 164 10.11 3.49 -6.97
N PHE A 165 9.36 3.85 -5.94
CA PHE A 165 9.84 4.08 -4.58
C PHE A 165 9.14 3.15 -3.58
N ASP A 166 9.93 2.44 -2.79
CA ASP A 166 9.46 1.52 -1.75
C ASP A 166 10.45 1.53 -0.58
N ASP A 167 10.01 1.20 0.62
CA ASP A 167 10.88 1.07 1.80
C ASP A 167 11.44 -0.35 1.97
N ASP A 168 10.84 -1.35 1.32
CA ASP A 168 11.28 -2.74 1.36
C ASP A 168 12.27 -3.08 0.22
N ALA A 169 13.47 -3.53 0.63
CA ALA A 169 14.53 -3.88 -0.32
C ALA A 169 14.16 -5.03 -1.26
N SER A 170 13.33 -5.98 -0.81
CA SER A 170 12.89 -7.11 -1.63
C SER A 170 11.90 -6.67 -2.71
N TYR A 171 11.04 -5.69 -2.40
CA TYR A 171 10.10 -5.12 -3.36
C TYR A 171 10.82 -4.27 -4.41
N VAL A 172 11.84 -3.52 -3.99
CA VAL A 172 12.72 -2.78 -4.91
C VAL A 172 13.47 -3.73 -5.84
N ALA A 173 13.98 -4.85 -5.32
CA ALA A 173 14.65 -5.87 -6.15
C ALA A 173 13.68 -6.46 -7.18
N GLY A 174 12.49 -6.90 -6.76
CA GLY A 174 11.47 -7.43 -7.67
C GLY A 174 11.03 -6.43 -8.76
N ALA A 175 10.96 -5.14 -8.44
CA ALA A 175 10.68 -4.09 -9.42
C ALA A 175 11.81 -3.97 -10.46
N ARG A 176 13.07 -3.98 -10.02
CA ARG A 176 14.25 -3.93 -10.90
C ARG A 176 14.35 -5.14 -11.82
N ASP A 177 14.02 -6.33 -11.34
CA ASP A 177 14.07 -7.58 -12.10
C ASP A 177 13.11 -7.58 -13.30
N VAL A 178 12.09 -6.71 -13.30
CA VAL A 178 11.18 -6.52 -14.44
C VAL A 178 11.46 -5.24 -15.24
N GLY A 179 12.54 -4.51 -14.92
CA GLY A 179 13.02 -3.36 -15.68
C GLY A 179 12.62 -1.98 -15.14
N LEU A 180 11.94 -1.86 -14.00
CA LEU A 180 11.66 -0.57 -13.41
C LEU A 180 12.94 0.07 -12.86
N SER A 181 13.07 1.40 -12.98
CA SER A 181 14.01 2.16 -12.16
C SER A 181 13.46 2.22 -10.74
N ALA A 182 14.08 1.54 -9.77
CA ALA A 182 13.51 1.44 -8.43
C ALA A 182 14.53 1.79 -7.33
N TYR A 183 14.06 2.48 -6.29
CA TYR A 183 14.87 2.97 -5.18
C TYR A 183 14.24 2.60 -3.84
N GLN A 184 15.07 2.02 -2.96
CA GLN A 184 14.70 1.87 -1.57
C GLN A 184 14.81 3.24 -0.88
N VAL A 185 13.75 3.66 -0.18
CA VAL A 185 13.68 4.96 0.46
C VAL A 185 13.22 4.88 1.91
N GLY A 186 13.84 5.65 2.79
CA GLY A 186 13.43 5.80 4.19
C GLY A 186 12.72 7.14 4.47
N GLY A 187 12.32 7.87 3.42
CA GLY A 187 11.65 9.17 3.55
C GLY A 187 11.92 10.12 2.39
N ALA A 188 11.51 11.39 2.56
CA ALA A 188 11.52 12.41 1.51
C ALA A 188 12.89 12.69 0.90
N ALA A 189 13.98 12.60 1.67
CA ALA A 189 15.34 12.82 1.15
C ALA A 189 15.70 11.78 0.09
N GLY A 190 15.39 10.49 0.32
CA GLY A 190 15.62 9.42 -0.64
C GLY A 190 14.75 9.58 -1.89
N VAL A 191 13.49 9.98 -1.74
CA VAL A 191 12.59 10.27 -2.86
C VAL A 191 13.15 11.42 -3.72
N ARG A 192 13.58 12.53 -3.10
CA ARG A 192 14.21 13.67 -3.84
C ARG A 192 15.45 13.21 -4.62
N ALA A 193 16.33 12.44 -4.00
CA ALA A 193 17.53 11.95 -4.65
C ALA A 193 17.20 11.08 -5.87
N GLY A 194 16.24 10.17 -5.72
CA GLY A 194 15.78 9.34 -6.83
C GLY A 194 15.13 10.12 -7.97
N LEU A 195 14.29 11.13 -7.66
CA LEU A 195 13.72 12.02 -8.67
C LEU A 195 14.81 12.80 -9.41
N ALA A 196 15.73 13.43 -8.68
CA ALA A 196 16.83 14.22 -9.26
C ALA A 196 17.75 13.37 -10.17
N ALA A 197 17.98 12.09 -9.84
CA ALA A 197 18.75 11.17 -10.69
C ALA A 197 18.12 10.93 -12.07
N HIS A 198 16.84 11.23 -12.23
CA HIS A 198 16.08 11.11 -13.48
C HIS A 198 15.65 12.47 -14.07
N GLY A 199 16.15 13.59 -13.52
CA GLY A 199 15.84 14.93 -14.01
C GLY A 199 14.41 15.41 -13.69
N LEU A 200 13.80 14.90 -12.62
CA LEU A 200 12.46 15.23 -12.14
C LEU A 200 12.49 16.12 -10.89
#